data_2f814401f93c1ca122cdc9b4042e4461
#
_entry.id   2f814401f93c1ca122cdc9b4042e4461
#
_cell.length_a   1.000
_cell.length_b   1.000
_cell.length_c   1.000
_cell.angle_alpha   90.00
_cell.angle_beta   90.00
_cell.angle_gamma   90.00
#
_symmetry.space_group_name_H-M   'P 1'
#
loop_
_entity.id
_entity.type
_entity.pdbx_description
1 polymer ?
#
loop_
_entity_poly.entity_id
_entity_poly.type
_entity_poly.pdbx_seq_one_letter_code
_entity_poly.pdbx_strand_id
1 'polypeptide(L)'
;FERYHRYKMQTKQQARESITIKELNKLHQGDYVVHIDHGIGKFAGLVKTEVNGKTQEAIRLVYKDNESLLVSLHSLHRISKYKGKDGTEPNLNKLGTGAWQKIKARAKSKVKDIAKELIALYAERLKERGFAFSADTYLQQELEASFIYEDTPDQQKATQAVKEDMERLMPMDRLVCGDVGFGKTEVAIRAAFKAATDSKQVAVLVPTTILAFQHYKTFSERLKDFPVKIGYISRLRNSADTAKTLKELSEGKIDIVIGTHRLVGKDVKFKDLGLLIVDEEQKFGVSVKEKLKQLKINVDT
;
A
#
# COMPACT_ATOMS: atom_id res chain seq x y z
N PHE A 1 3.62 -20.14 20.79
CA PHE A 1 2.37 -19.81 20.08
C PHE A 1 2.65 -19.01 18.81
N GLU A 2 3.47 -17.95 18.85
CA GLU A 2 3.82 -17.11 17.69
C GLU A 2 4.60 -17.86 16.60
N ARG A 3 5.51 -18.77 16.96
CA ARG A 3 6.26 -19.60 16.00
C ARG A 3 5.34 -20.50 15.16
N TYR A 4 4.28 -21.04 15.77
CA TYR A 4 3.34 -21.94 15.08
C TYR A 4 2.45 -21.17 14.09
N HIS A 5 2.04 -19.94 14.41
CA HIS A 5 1.29 -19.08 13.49
C HIS A 5 2.11 -18.60 12.30
N ARG A 6 3.39 -18.24 12.49
CA ARG A 6 4.30 -17.88 11.36
C ARG A 6 4.51 -19.05 10.39
N TYR A 7 4.64 -20.27 10.92
CA TYR A 7 4.81 -21.46 10.06
C TYR A 7 3.54 -21.77 9.25
N LYS A 8 2.35 -21.60 9.85
CA LYS A 8 1.06 -21.76 9.14
C LYS A 8 0.80 -20.67 8.10
N MET A 9 1.23 -19.44 8.31
CA MET A 9 1.13 -18.37 7.32
C MET A 9 2.02 -18.61 6.11
N GLN A 10 3.26 -19.07 6.31
CA GLN A 10 4.17 -19.38 5.19
C GLN A 10 3.64 -20.55 4.34
N THR A 11 3.09 -21.59 4.94
CA THR A 11 2.49 -22.71 4.21
C THR A 11 1.21 -22.33 3.47
N LYS A 12 0.37 -21.45 4.03
CA LYS A 12 -0.82 -20.95 3.34
C LYS A 12 -0.50 -20.00 2.18
N GLN A 13 0.57 -19.21 2.26
CA GLN A 13 0.98 -18.30 1.21
C GLN A 13 1.61 -19.05 0.03
N GLN A 14 2.47 -20.04 0.30
CA GLN A 14 3.00 -20.93 -0.75
C GLN A 14 1.92 -21.77 -1.44
N ALA A 15 0.89 -22.21 -0.70
CA ALA A 15 -0.24 -22.95 -1.27
C ALA A 15 -1.19 -22.07 -2.11
N ARG A 16 -1.18 -20.72 -1.95
CA ARG A 16 -2.01 -19.81 -2.74
C ARG A 16 -1.42 -19.43 -4.10
N GLU A 17 -0.12 -19.58 -4.28
CA GLU A 17 0.56 -19.25 -5.54
C GLU A 17 0.75 -20.45 -6.47
N SER A 18 0.65 -21.67 -5.96
CA SER A 18 0.76 -22.89 -6.75
C SER A 18 -0.58 -23.24 -7.40
N ILE A 19 -0.51 -23.78 -8.63
CA ILE A 19 -1.69 -24.26 -9.36
C ILE A 19 -2.28 -25.44 -8.62
N THR A 20 -3.57 -25.37 -8.33
CA THR A 20 -4.35 -26.52 -7.82
C THR A 20 -4.80 -27.41 -8.97
N ILE A 21 -5.20 -28.67 -8.69
CA ILE A 21 -5.76 -29.58 -9.72
C ILE A 21 -6.98 -28.94 -10.41
N LYS A 22 -7.80 -28.17 -9.67
CA LYS A 22 -8.96 -27.45 -10.23
C LYS A 22 -8.53 -26.34 -11.20
N GLU A 23 -7.43 -25.67 -10.93
CA GLU A 23 -6.87 -24.61 -11.78
C GLU A 23 -6.11 -25.19 -12.98
N LEU A 24 -5.47 -26.35 -12.82
CA LEU A 24 -4.86 -27.08 -13.92
C LEU A 24 -5.88 -27.40 -15.02
N ASN A 25 -7.08 -27.82 -14.64
CA ASN A 25 -8.18 -28.12 -15.58
C ASN A 25 -8.72 -26.88 -16.31
N LYS A 26 -8.38 -25.68 -15.84
CA LYS A 26 -8.75 -24.40 -16.48
C LYS A 26 -7.64 -23.83 -17.39
N LEU A 27 -6.48 -24.49 -17.43
CA LEU A 27 -5.40 -24.08 -18.32
C LEU A 27 -5.67 -24.60 -19.74
N HIS A 28 -5.49 -23.73 -20.71
CA HIS A 28 -5.55 -24.04 -22.13
C HIS A 28 -4.15 -24.22 -22.70
N GLN A 29 -4.02 -25.03 -23.74
CA GLN A 29 -2.74 -25.14 -24.44
C GLN A 29 -2.32 -23.78 -24.97
N GLY A 30 -1.06 -23.40 -24.70
CA GLY A 30 -0.53 -22.06 -25.01
C GLY A 30 -0.52 -21.09 -23.83
N ASP A 31 -1.24 -21.37 -22.74
CA ASP A 31 -1.19 -20.52 -21.53
C ASP A 31 0.22 -20.43 -20.95
N TYR A 32 0.61 -19.23 -20.54
CA TYR A 32 1.90 -19.00 -19.91
C TYR A 32 1.88 -19.44 -18.44
N VAL A 33 2.87 -20.21 -18.06
CA VAL A 33 3.08 -20.71 -16.69
C VAL A 33 4.52 -20.48 -16.25
N VAL A 34 4.74 -20.39 -14.95
CA VAL A 34 6.06 -20.21 -14.35
C VAL A 34 6.40 -21.43 -13.53
N HIS A 35 7.49 -22.10 -13.89
CA HIS A 35 8.08 -23.13 -13.06
C HIS A 35 9.14 -22.51 -12.12
N ILE A 36 9.12 -22.87 -10.85
CA ILE A 36 9.98 -22.25 -9.83
C ILE A 36 11.49 -22.31 -10.16
N ASP A 37 11.94 -23.37 -10.83
CA ASP A 37 13.34 -23.58 -11.16
C ASP A 37 13.72 -23.27 -12.60
N HIS A 38 12.76 -23.33 -13.53
CA HIS A 38 13.00 -23.23 -14.98
C HIS A 38 12.44 -21.95 -15.60
N GLY A 39 11.60 -21.21 -14.88
CA GLY A 39 11.05 -19.94 -15.35
C GLY A 39 9.81 -20.09 -16.21
N ILE A 40 9.62 -19.16 -17.14
CA ILE A 40 8.42 -19.00 -17.94
C ILE A 40 8.43 -19.98 -19.11
N GLY A 41 7.39 -20.80 -19.20
CA GLY A 41 7.09 -21.71 -20.31
C GLY A 41 5.62 -21.63 -20.71
N LYS A 42 5.26 -22.33 -21.78
CA LYS A 42 3.86 -22.50 -22.22
C LYS A 42 3.35 -23.88 -21.82
N PHE A 43 2.12 -23.94 -21.33
CA PHE A 43 1.43 -25.21 -21.05
C PHE A 43 1.06 -25.89 -22.37
N ALA A 44 1.46 -27.13 -22.54
CA ALA A 44 1.23 -27.94 -23.74
C ALA A 44 0.34 -29.17 -23.50
N GLY A 45 -0.34 -29.20 -22.34
CA GLY A 45 -1.27 -30.28 -21.98
C GLY A 45 -0.68 -31.33 -21.04
N LEU A 46 -1.47 -32.36 -20.80
CA LEU A 46 -1.10 -33.54 -20.02
C LEU A 46 -0.62 -34.64 -20.96
N VAL A 47 0.43 -35.32 -20.58
CA VAL A 47 0.99 -36.47 -21.33
C VAL A 47 1.20 -37.64 -20.38
N LYS A 48 1.00 -38.84 -20.90
CA LYS A 48 1.35 -40.05 -20.17
C LYS A 48 2.81 -40.39 -20.42
N THR A 49 3.56 -40.57 -19.36
CA THR A 49 4.96 -40.97 -19.41
C THR A 49 5.18 -42.19 -18.55
N GLU A 50 6.13 -42.99 -18.92
CA GLU A 50 6.50 -44.19 -18.19
C GLU A 50 7.74 -43.88 -17.34
N VAL A 51 7.61 -44.09 -16.03
CA VAL A 51 8.71 -43.87 -15.07
C VAL A 51 8.81 -45.14 -14.22
N ASN A 52 9.94 -45.83 -14.27
CA ASN A 52 10.20 -47.06 -13.51
C ASN A 52 9.14 -48.15 -13.77
N GLY A 53 8.71 -48.34 -15.04
CA GLY A 53 7.73 -49.33 -15.43
C GLY A 53 6.28 -49.03 -15.02
N LYS A 54 6.00 -47.82 -14.51
CA LYS A 54 4.66 -47.35 -14.16
C LYS A 54 4.27 -46.16 -15.03
N THR A 55 3.09 -46.24 -15.65
CA THR A 55 2.54 -45.11 -16.40
C THR A 55 2.08 -44.02 -15.43
N GLN A 56 2.58 -42.83 -15.60
CA GLN A 56 2.21 -41.64 -14.80
C GLN A 56 1.81 -40.50 -15.72
N GLU A 57 0.91 -39.66 -15.24
CA GLU A 57 0.57 -38.42 -15.94
C GLU A 57 1.52 -37.30 -15.55
N ALA A 58 2.00 -36.58 -16.56
CA ALA A 58 2.88 -35.45 -16.41
C ALA A 58 2.36 -34.24 -17.20
N ILE A 59 2.67 -33.06 -16.69
CA ILE A 59 2.39 -31.79 -17.34
C ILE A 59 3.54 -31.50 -18.29
N ARG A 60 3.22 -31.27 -19.56
CA ARG A 60 4.20 -30.85 -20.57
C ARG A 60 4.25 -29.33 -20.64
N LEU A 61 5.43 -28.79 -20.39
CA LEU A 61 5.73 -27.35 -20.54
C LEU A 61 6.71 -27.18 -21.72
N VAL A 62 6.43 -26.24 -22.60
CA VAL A 62 7.28 -25.89 -23.74
C VAL A 62 7.98 -24.56 -23.46
N TYR A 63 9.27 -24.55 -23.68
CA TYR A 63 10.17 -23.43 -23.45
C TYR A 63 10.71 -22.86 -24.78
N LYS A 64 11.66 -21.94 -24.72
CA LYS A 64 12.33 -21.39 -25.90
C LYS A 64 12.99 -22.54 -26.70
N ASP A 65 13.10 -22.35 -28.01
CA ASP A 65 13.69 -23.32 -28.96
C ASP A 65 12.94 -24.66 -28.98
N ASN A 66 11.64 -24.65 -28.61
CA ASN A 66 10.76 -25.82 -28.55
C ASN A 66 11.22 -26.94 -27.57
N GLU A 67 12.09 -26.58 -26.62
CA GLU A 67 12.49 -27.49 -25.55
C GLU A 67 11.29 -27.83 -24.66
N SER A 68 11.17 -29.06 -24.21
CA SER A 68 10.04 -29.48 -23.37
C SER A 68 10.50 -30.01 -22.02
N LEU A 69 9.75 -29.68 -20.99
CA LEU A 69 9.92 -30.17 -19.61
C LEU A 69 8.66 -30.93 -19.21
N LEU A 70 8.86 -32.15 -18.70
CA LEU A 70 7.79 -32.93 -18.11
C LEU A 70 7.80 -32.76 -16.59
N VAL A 71 6.70 -32.31 -16.04
CA VAL A 71 6.54 -32.09 -14.59
C VAL A 71 5.48 -33.05 -14.08
N SER A 72 5.86 -33.91 -13.12
CA SER A 72 4.93 -34.84 -12.48
C SER A 72 3.78 -34.08 -11.80
N LEU A 73 2.56 -34.64 -11.80
CA LEU A 73 1.43 -34.08 -11.06
C LEU A 73 1.71 -33.89 -9.56
N HIS A 74 2.54 -34.75 -8.97
CA HIS A 74 2.98 -34.56 -7.57
C HIS A 74 3.80 -33.30 -7.35
N SER A 75 4.41 -32.75 -8.41
CA SER A 75 5.20 -31.51 -8.41
C SER A 75 4.41 -30.27 -8.87
N LEU A 76 3.07 -30.36 -8.91
CA LEU A 76 2.20 -29.26 -9.33
C LEU A 76 2.42 -27.97 -8.52
N HIS A 77 2.78 -28.10 -7.25
CA HIS A 77 3.13 -26.98 -6.36
C HIS A 77 4.32 -26.15 -6.85
N ARG A 78 5.08 -26.64 -7.83
CA ARG A 78 6.23 -25.93 -8.45
C ARG A 78 5.85 -25.08 -9.65
N ILE A 79 4.57 -25.13 -10.06
CA ILE A 79 4.05 -24.41 -11.22
C ILE A 79 3.04 -23.37 -10.73
N SER A 80 3.06 -22.17 -11.29
CA SER A 80 2.07 -21.12 -11.09
C SER A 80 1.63 -20.53 -12.43
N LYS A 81 0.40 -20.03 -12.51
CA LYS A 81 -0.05 -19.29 -13.70
C LYS A 81 0.73 -17.98 -13.80
N TYR A 82 1.22 -17.66 -15.00
CA TYR A 82 1.89 -16.39 -15.23
C TYR A 82 0.92 -15.23 -15.05
N LYS A 83 1.28 -14.25 -14.23
CA LYS A 83 0.53 -13.01 -14.02
C LYS A 83 1.42 -11.87 -14.50
N GLY A 84 1.29 -11.48 -15.76
CA GLY A 84 1.97 -10.33 -16.35
C GLY A 84 1.10 -9.09 -16.39
N LYS A 85 1.67 -7.98 -16.89
CA LYS A 85 0.86 -6.81 -17.25
C LYS A 85 0.00 -7.17 -18.47
N ASP A 86 -1.26 -6.77 -18.42
CA ASP A 86 -2.20 -7.03 -19.50
C ASP A 86 -1.64 -6.57 -20.86
N GLY A 87 -1.70 -7.47 -21.85
CA GLY A 87 -1.34 -7.19 -23.24
C GLY A 87 0.13 -7.41 -23.64
N THR A 88 1.03 -7.82 -22.74
CA THR A 88 2.42 -8.14 -23.10
C THR A 88 2.71 -9.63 -22.97
N GLU A 89 3.09 -10.26 -24.09
CA GLU A 89 3.57 -11.65 -24.06
C GLU A 89 4.95 -11.74 -23.39
N PRO A 90 5.13 -12.64 -22.41
CA PRO A 90 6.42 -12.80 -21.77
C PRO A 90 7.40 -13.57 -22.69
N ASN A 91 8.68 -13.26 -22.58
CA ASN A 91 9.72 -14.04 -23.24
C ASN A 91 9.86 -15.40 -22.56
N LEU A 92 9.84 -16.47 -23.34
CA LEU A 92 10.08 -17.82 -22.85
C LEU A 92 11.54 -17.97 -22.40
N ASN A 93 11.73 -18.65 -21.28
CA ASN A 93 13.08 -19.02 -20.82
C ASN A 93 13.65 -20.18 -21.62
N LYS A 94 14.96 -20.30 -21.70
CA LYS A 94 15.67 -21.46 -22.25
C LYS A 94 16.09 -22.37 -21.10
N LEU A 95 15.88 -23.67 -21.24
CA LEU A 95 16.25 -24.66 -20.24
C LEU A 95 17.78 -24.76 -20.12
N GLY A 96 18.30 -25.12 -18.97
CA GLY A 96 19.72 -25.39 -18.74
C GLY A 96 20.67 -24.18 -18.75
N THR A 97 20.23 -22.98 -19.12
CA THR A 97 21.11 -21.81 -19.29
C THR A 97 21.45 -21.05 -17.99
N GLY A 98 20.82 -21.38 -16.87
CA GLY A 98 20.95 -20.63 -15.62
C GLY A 98 20.39 -19.19 -15.67
N ALA A 99 19.85 -18.76 -16.81
CA ALA A 99 19.31 -17.40 -16.98
C ALA A 99 18.20 -17.08 -15.98
N TRP A 100 17.31 -18.03 -15.73
CA TRP A 100 16.26 -17.87 -14.72
C TRP A 100 16.80 -17.70 -13.31
N GLN A 101 17.84 -18.45 -12.95
CA GLN A 101 18.48 -18.32 -11.64
C GLN A 101 19.12 -16.93 -11.47
N LYS A 102 19.73 -16.39 -12.53
CA LYS A 102 20.28 -15.02 -12.53
C LYS A 102 19.16 -13.97 -12.35
N ILE A 103 18.01 -14.15 -13.01
CA ILE A 103 16.85 -13.26 -12.84
C ILE A 103 16.35 -13.31 -11.39
N LYS A 104 16.17 -14.50 -10.83
CA LYS A 104 15.77 -14.68 -9.42
C LYS A 104 16.77 -14.06 -8.45
N ALA A 105 18.06 -14.29 -8.65
CA ALA A 105 19.11 -13.74 -7.80
C ALA A 105 19.11 -12.21 -7.85
N ARG A 106 18.98 -11.61 -9.04
CA ARG A 106 18.87 -10.15 -9.21
C ARG A 106 17.63 -9.57 -8.54
N ALA A 107 16.47 -10.23 -8.69
CA ALA A 107 15.26 -9.83 -8.01
C ALA A 107 15.40 -9.90 -6.49
N LYS A 108 15.97 -11.01 -5.98
CA LYS A 108 16.24 -11.21 -4.55
C LYS A 108 17.20 -10.15 -3.98
N SER A 109 18.25 -9.79 -4.72
CA SER A 109 19.18 -8.72 -4.33
C SER A 109 18.45 -7.39 -4.24
N LYS A 110 17.68 -7.00 -5.28
CA LYS A 110 16.90 -5.76 -5.26
C LYS A 110 15.93 -5.68 -4.08
N VAL A 111 15.21 -6.77 -3.79
CA VAL A 111 14.31 -6.83 -2.63
C VAL A 111 15.08 -6.66 -1.32
N LYS A 112 16.27 -7.27 -1.22
CA LYS A 112 17.15 -7.16 -0.04
C LYS A 112 17.67 -5.72 0.14
N ASP A 113 18.00 -5.04 -0.96
CA ASP A 113 18.47 -3.65 -0.92
C ASP A 113 17.35 -2.71 -0.48
N ILE A 114 16.14 -2.86 -1.06
CA ILE A 114 14.94 -2.13 -0.61
C ILE A 114 14.64 -2.40 0.88
N ALA A 115 14.74 -3.64 1.31
CA ALA A 115 14.52 -3.99 2.72
C ALA A 115 15.53 -3.32 3.65
N LYS A 116 16.81 -3.25 3.25
CA LYS A 116 17.84 -2.54 4.03
C LYS A 116 17.56 -1.05 4.14
N GLU A 117 17.18 -0.40 3.04
CA GLU A 117 16.80 1.01 3.04
C GLU A 117 15.59 1.28 3.95
N LEU A 118 14.57 0.41 3.88
CA LEU A 118 13.39 0.51 4.76
C LEU A 118 13.75 0.32 6.23
N ILE A 119 14.61 -0.65 6.56
CA ILE A 119 15.06 -0.89 7.93
C ILE A 119 15.87 0.32 8.45
N ALA A 120 16.74 0.89 7.63
CA ALA A 120 17.52 2.07 8.00
C ALA A 120 16.62 3.27 8.26
N LEU A 121 15.65 3.54 7.37
CA LEU A 121 14.65 4.60 7.54
C LEU A 121 13.82 4.39 8.81
N TYR A 122 13.40 3.16 9.08
CA TYR A 122 12.64 2.83 10.29
C TYR A 122 13.48 3.01 11.57
N ALA A 123 14.76 2.64 11.52
CA ALA A 123 15.68 2.85 12.63
C ALA A 123 15.99 4.33 12.88
N GLU A 124 16.05 5.15 11.84
CA GLU A 124 16.18 6.61 11.95
C GLU A 124 14.92 7.21 12.59
N ARG A 125 13.74 6.81 12.11
CA ARG A 125 12.46 7.25 12.66
C ARG A 125 12.28 6.89 14.13
N LEU A 126 12.76 5.72 14.58
CA LEU A 126 12.70 5.31 15.99
C LEU A 126 13.62 6.17 16.91
N LYS A 127 14.61 6.87 16.34
CA LYS A 127 15.50 7.78 17.10
C LYS A 127 14.94 9.20 17.18
N GLU A 128 14.10 9.57 16.23
CA GLU A 128 13.49 10.90 16.21
C GLU A 128 12.39 10.98 17.28
N ARG A 129 12.31 12.16 17.91
CA ARG A 129 11.19 12.46 18.79
C ARG A 129 10.11 13.14 17.96
N GLY A 130 8.93 12.53 17.92
CA GLY A 130 7.74 13.13 17.35
C GLY A 130 7.15 14.19 18.30
N PHE A 131 6.04 14.75 17.86
CA PHE A 131 5.21 15.61 18.70
C PHE A 131 4.17 14.75 19.40
N ALA A 132 4.10 14.77 20.73
CA ALA A 132 3.02 14.15 21.48
C ALA A 132 1.82 15.10 21.52
N PHE A 133 0.75 14.73 20.86
CA PHE A 133 -0.48 15.51 20.87
C PHE A 133 -1.15 15.46 22.23
N SER A 134 -1.86 16.52 22.58
CA SER A 134 -2.60 16.64 23.84
C SER A 134 -3.73 15.62 23.93
N ALA A 135 -4.12 15.23 25.13
CA ALA A 135 -5.33 14.45 25.33
C ALA A 135 -6.57 15.15 24.76
N ASP A 136 -7.63 14.42 24.52
CA ASP A 136 -8.85 14.94 23.89
C ASP A 136 -9.41 16.12 24.69
N THR A 137 -9.57 17.25 23.98
CA THR A 137 -10.20 18.45 24.52
C THR A 137 -11.71 18.37 24.44
N TYR A 138 -12.42 19.30 25.10
CA TYR A 138 -13.87 19.45 24.95
C TYR A 138 -14.31 19.57 23.49
N LEU A 139 -13.57 20.33 22.67
CA LEU A 139 -13.87 20.48 21.25
C LEU A 139 -13.79 19.14 20.47
N GLN A 140 -12.87 18.25 20.86
CA GLN A 140 -12.78 16.90 20.26
C GLN A 140 -14.02 16.08 20.60
N GLN A 141 -14.47 16.14 21.85
CA GLN A 141 -15.67 15.43 22.29
C GLN A 141 -16.92 15.98 21.60
N GLU A 142 -17.01 17.29 21.45
CA GLU A 142 -18.11 17.97 20.73
C GLU A 142 -18.15 17.56 19.26
N LEU A 143 -16.99 17.52 18.58
CA LEU A 143 -16.91 17.02 17.22
C LEU A 143 -17.41 15.57 17.12
N GLU A 144 -16.94 14.70 18.00
CA GLU A 144 -17.31 13.28 17.99
C GLU A 144 -18.82 13.05 18.30
N ALA A 145 -19.38 13.87 19.17
CA ALA A 145 -20.81 13.85 19.47
C ALA A 145 -21.67 14.38 18.29
N SER A 146 -21.09 15.20 17.40
CA SER A 146 -21.79 15.76 16.23
C SER A 146 -21.95 14.78 15.07
N PHE A 147 -21.29 13.62 15.11
CA PHE A 147 -21.43 12.61 14.06
C PHE A 147 -22.85 12.00 14.08
N ILE A 148 -23.44 11.91 12.88
CA ILE A 148 -24.84 11.45 12.71
C ILE A 148 -24.99 9.95 12.98
N TYR A 149 -23.93 9.18 12.75
CA TYR A 149 -23.93 7.72 12.87
C TYR A 149 -23.10 7.30 14.08
N GLU A 150 -23.60 6.29 14.81
CA GLU A 150 -22.85 5.63 15.86
C GLU A 150 -21.68 4.84 15.25
N ASP A 151 -20.53 4.91 15.93
CA ASP A 151 -19.36 4.15 15.50
C ASP A 151 -19.57 2.65 15.73
N THR A 152 -19.14 1.87 14.76
CA THR A 152 -18.99 0.42 14.97
C THR A 152 -17.87 0.15 15.98
N PRO A 153 -17.89 -1.03 16.68
CA PRO A 153 -16.82 -1.38 17.60
C PRO A 153 -15.41 -1.34 16.99
N ASP A 154 -15.28 -1.64 15.71
CA ASP A 154 -14.00 -1.59 15.00
C ASP A 154 -13.56 -0.16 14.65
N GLN A 155 -14.51 0.74 14.33
CA GLN A 155 -14.22 2.16 14.15
C GLN A 155 -13.78 2.80 15.49
N GLN A 156 -14.43 2.47 16.60
CA GLN A 156 -14.04 2.93 17.93
C GLN A 156 -12.62 2.47 18.28
N LYS A 157 -12.31 1.19 18.09
CA LYS A 157 -10.96 0.64 18.32
C LYS A 157 -9.92 1.32 17.44
N ALA A 158 -10.22 1.54 16.15
CA ALA A 158 -9.30 2.21 15.22
C ALA A 158 -9.05 3.66 15.63
N THR A 159 -10.10 4.40 15.98
CA THR A 159 -10.01 5.79 16.46
C THR A 159 -9.19 5.88 17.74
N GLN A 160 -9.50 5.04 18.72
CA GLN A 160 -8.78 5.01 19.98
C GLN A 160 -7.30 4.69 19.78
N ALA A 161 -6.98 3.69 18.97
CA ALA A 161 -5.60 3.30 18.69
C ALA A 161 -4.81 4.40 17.95
N VAL A 162 -5.47 5.17 17.06
CA VAL A 162 -4.86 6.35 16.40
C VAL A 162 -4.56 7.44 17.43
N LYS A 163 -5.53 7.77 18.28
CA LYS A 163 -5.34 8.80 19.33
C LYS A 163 -4.23 8.44 20.30
N GLU A 164 -4.20 7.18 20.77
CA GLU A 164 -3.14 6.69 21.67
C GLU A 164 -1.75 6.77 21.05
N ASP A 165 -1.62 6.47 19.74
CA ASP A 165 -0.35 6.60 19.05
C ASP A 165 0.05 8.08 18.87
N MET A 166 -0.90 8.97 18.55
CA MET A 166 -0.65 10.42 18.45
C MET A 166 -0.19 11.06 19.76
N GLU A 167 -0.64 10.53 20.90
CA GLU A 167 -0.28 11.02 22.24
C GLU A 167 1.10 10.55 22.71
N ARG A 168 1.78 9.69 21.93
CA ARG A 168 3.15 9.22 22.24
C ARG A 168 4.20 10.16 21.67
N LEU A 169 5.37 10.21 22.31
CA LEU A 169 6.52 10.97 21.81
C LEU A 169 7.18 10.38 20.56
N MET A 170 6.75 9.23 20.10
CA MET A 170 7.30 8.55 18.93
C MET A 170 6.39 8.79 17.73
N PRO A 171 6.93 9.20 16.56
CA PRO A 171 6.11 9.48 15.39
C PRO A 171 5.26 8.26 14.98
N MET A 172 3.95 8.45 14.90
CA MET A 172 3.00 7.40 14.50
C MET A 172 3.20 6.99 13.03
N ASP A 173 3.14 5.70 12.74
CA ASP A 173 3.00 5.13 11.39
C ASP A 173 1.94 4.03 11.41
N ARG A 174 0.68 4.44 11.32
CA ARG A 174 -0.46 3.54 11.49
C ARG A 174 -1.21 3.33 10.20
N LEU A 175 -1.43 2.07 9.87
CA LEU A 175 -2.29 1.68 8.76
C LEU A 175 -3.70 1.34 9.27
N VAL A 176 -4.69 2.08 8.78
CA VAL A 176 -6.12 1.79 9.02
C VAL A 176 -6.69 1.06 7.80
N CYS A 177 -7.04 -0.21 7.98
CA CYS A 177 -7.60 -1.06 6.94
C CYS A 177 -9.13 -1.19 7.12
N GLY A 178 -9.85 -1.11 6.00
CA GLY A 178 -11.30 -1.32 5.96
C GLY A 178 -11.79 -1.29 4.52
N ASP A 179 -12.91 -1.93 4.25
CA ASP A 179 -13.53 -1.92 2.93
C ASP A 179 -14.06 -0.52 2.55
N VAL A 180 -14.45 -0.35 1.31
CA VAL A 180 -15.06 0.90 0.82
C VAL A 180 -16.38 1.14 1.55
N GLY A 181 -16.60 2.37 2.05
CA GLY A 181 -17.81 2.72 2.80
C GLY A 181 -17.75 2.46 4.30
N PHE A 182 -16.70 1.85 4.85
CA PHE A 182 -16.57 1.54 6.29
C PHE A 182 -16.08 2.72 7.15
N GLY A 183 -16.28 3.95 6.69
CA GLY A 183 -16.06 5.14 7.52
C GLY A 183 -14.60 5.47 7.84
N LYS A 184 -13.61 4.97 7.08
CA LYS A 184 -12.18 5.33 7.27
C LYS A 184 -11.94 6.84 7.31
N THR A 185 -12.73 7.59 6.54
CA THR A 185 -12.65 9.05 6.47
C THR A 185 -13.03 9.70 7.80
N GLU A 186 -13.97 9.14 8.55
CA GLU A 186 -14.37 9.66 9.88
C GLU A 186 -13.22 9.52 10.89
N VAL A 187 -12.49 8.42 10.87
CA VAL A 187 -11.27 8.25 11.69
C VAL A 187 -10.21 9.29 11.30
N ALA A 188 -10.02 9.53 9.99
CA ALA A 188 -9.08 10.52 9.49
C ALA A 188 -9.45 11.96 9.90
N ILE A 189 -10.75 12.32 9.89
CA ILE A 189 -11.23 13.64 10.31
C ILE A 189 -10.95 13.88 11.79
N ARG A 190 -11.21 12.88 12.66
CA ARG A 190 -10.95 12.97 14.10
C ARG A 190 -9.47 13.17 14.38
N ALA A 191 -8.60 12.42 13.72
CA ALA A 191 -7.15 12.59 13.84
C ALA A 191 -6.68 13.97 13.33
N ALA A 192 -7.21 14.40 12.18
CA ALA A 192 -6.89 15.72 11.62
C ALA A 192 -7.33 16.87 12.56
N PHE A 193 -8.51 16.77 13.13
CA PHE A 193 -9.02 17.77 14.06
C PHE A 193 -8.18 17.82 15.34
N LYS A 194 -7.82 16.66 15.91
CA LYS A 194 -6.95 16.57 17.08
C LYS A 194 -5.60 17.26 16.82
N ALA A 195 -5.00 17.04 15.65
CA ALA A 195 -3.76 17.71 15.28
C ALA A 195 -3.94 19.22 15.09
N ALA A 196 -5.03 19.66 14.46
CA ALA A 196 -5.34 21.07 14.26
C ALA A 196 -5.59 21.82 15.58
N THR A 197 -6.23 21.20 16.57
CA THR A 197 -6.46 21.80 17.90
C THR A 197 -5.15 22.03 18.65
N ASP A 198 -4.11 21.23 18.40
CA ASP A 198 -2.75 21.44 18.92
C ASP A 198 -1.89 22.36 18.04
N SER A 199 -2.54 23.14 17.17
CA SER A 199 -1.89 24.10 16.27
C SER A 199 -0.89 23.47 15.29
N LYS A 200 -1.01 22.17 15.01
CA LYS A 200 -0.23 21.47 13.99
C LYS A 200 -0.98 21.43 12.67
N GLN A 201 -0.24 21.60 11.60
CA GLN A 201 -0.82 21.48 10.26
C GLN A 201 -0.99 20.03 9.85
N VAL A 202 -2.04 19.77 9.08
CA VAL A 202 -2.38 18.44 8.56
C VAL A 202 -2.35 18.44 7.05
N ALA A 203 -1.70 17.44 6.45
CA ALA A 203 -1.73 17.20 5.02
C ALA A 203 -2.54 15.92 4.73
N VAL A 204 -3.57 16.03 3.89
CA VAL A 204 -4.36 14.88 3.41
C VAL A 204 -4.04 14.64 1.94
N LEU A 205 -3.31 13.58 1.68
CA LEU A 205 -2.83 13.21 0.36
C LEU A 205 -3.72 12.13 -0.25
N VAL A 206 -4.24 12.41 -1.44
CA VAL A 206 -5.11 11.48 -2.19
C VAL A 206 -4.66 11.34 -3.64
N PRO A 207 -4.92 10.19 -4.31
CA PRO A 207 -4.35 9.92 -5.64
C PRO A 207 -5.00 10.70 -6.77
N THR A 208 -6.27 11.11 -6.64
CA THR A 208 -7.03 11.75 -7.74
C THR A 208 -7.62 13.09 -7.32
N THR A 209 -7.82 13.96 -8.31
CA THR A 209 -8.44 15.27 -8.10
C THR A 209 -9.89 15.17 -7.64
N ILE A 210 -10.61 14.14 -8.07
CA ILE A 210 -12.00 13.88 -7.66
C ILE A 210 -12.04 13.54 -6.18
N LEU A 211 -11.20 12.60 -5.74
CA LEU A 211 -11.09 12.25 -4.31
C LEU A 211 -10.66 13.44 -3.45
N ALA A 212 -9.72 14.26 -3.94
CA ALA A 212 -9.31 15.46 -3.22
C ALA A 212 -10.47 16.43 -3.02
N PHE A 213 -11.31 16.63 -4.03
CA PHE A 213 -12.48 17.47 -3.91
C PHE A 213 -13.55 16.86 -2.98
N GLN A 214 -13.78 15.55 -3.07
CA GLN A 214 -14.70 14.84 -2.17
C GLN A 214 -14.26 14.97 -0.71
N HIS A 215 -12.99 14.67 -0.41
CA HIS A 215 -12.45 14.84 0.93
C HIS A 215 -12.53 16.30 1.40
N TYR A 216 -12.18 17.26 0.53
CA TYR A 216 -12.32 18.69 0.88
C TYR A 216 -13.74 19.03 1.28
N LYS A 217 -14.74 18.59 0.50
CA LYS A 217 -16.15 18.82 0.81
C LYS A 217 -16.55 18.16 2.14
N THR A 218 -16.22 16.88 2.33
CA THR A 218 -16.55 16.12 3.54
C THR A 218 -15.90 16.75 4.79
N PHE A 219 -14.61 17.07 4.73
CA PHE A 219 -13.92 17.73 5.85
C PHE A 219 -14.52 19.11 6.15
N SER A 220 -14.81 19.89 5.11
CA SER A 220 -15.41 21.22 5.27
C SER A 220 -16.81 21.16 5.87
N GLU A 221 -17.62 20.19 5.50
CA GLU A 221 -18.96 19.97 6.07
C GLU A 221 -18.90 19.53 7.54
N ARG A 222 -17.97 18.61 7.85
CA ARG A 222 -17.83 18.08 9.21
C ARG A 222 -17.24 19.08 10.19
N LEU A 223 -16.34 19.94 9.73
CA LEU A 223 -15.62 20.88 10.56
C LEU A 223 -16.12 22.33 10.44
N LYS A 224 -17.29 22.55 9.80
CA LYS A 224 -17.83 23.89 9.53
C LYS A 224 -18.08 24.75 10.80
N ASP A 225 -18.44 24.09 11.89
CA ASP A 225 -18.81 24.74 13.16
C ASP A 225 -17.58 24.90 14.11
N PHE A 226 -16.41 24.49 13.65
CA PHE A 226 -15.15 24.52 14.41
C PHE A 226 -14.15 25.53 13.83
N PRO A 227 -13.28 26.10 14.66
CA PRO A 227 -12.31 27.12 14.23
C PRO A 227 -11.11 26.51 13.49
N VAL A 228 -11.36 25.71 12.44
CA VAL A 228 -10.34 25.05 11.63
C VAL A 228 -10.45 25.48 10.18
N LYS A 229 -9.37 25.98 9.60
CA LYS A 229 -9.31 26.41 8.20
C LYS A 229 -8.79 25.33 7.29
N ILE A 230 -9.62 24.94 6.30
CA ILE A 230 -9.30 23.87 5.36
C ILE A 230 -8.94 24.46 4.00
N GLY A 231 -7.77 24.07 3.48
CA GLY A 231 -7.30 24.39 2.15
C GLY A 231 -7.42 23.22 1.19
N TYR A 232 -7.51 23.49 -0.11
CA TYR A 232 -7.59 22.50 -1.16
C TYR A 232 -6.64 22.84 -2.31
N ILE A 233 -5.84 21.89 -2.74
CA ILE A 233 -4.86 22.02 -3.83
C ILE A 233 -5.05 20.90 -4.86
N SER A 234 -5.42 21.28 -6.09
CA SER A 234 -5.49 20.34 -7.21
C SER A 234 -5.24 21.02 -8.55
N ARG A 235 -5.07 20.23 -9.59
CA ARG A 235 -4.92 20.75 -10.97
C ARG A 235 -6.17 21.43 -11.52
N LEU A 236 -7.33 21.20 -10.90
CA LEU A 236 -8.60 21.81 -11.32
C LEU A 236 -8.77 23.23 -10.78
N ARG A 237 -7.93 23.65 -9.85
CA ARG A 237 -7.95 25.00 -9.29
C ARG A 237 -7.09 25.94 -10.14
N ASN A 238 -7.50 27.19 -10.22
CA ASN A 238 -6.69 28.17 -10.94
C ASN A 238 -5.35 28.42 -10.23
N SER A 239 -4.39 28.98 -10.97
CA SER A 239 -3.04 29.19 -10.48
C SER A 239 -2.99 30.23 -9.33
N ALA A 240 -3.83 31.28 -9.41
CA ALA A 240 -3.88 32.32 -8.39
C ALA A 240 -4.40 31.81 -7.04
N ASP A 241 -5.48 31.03 -7.06
CA ASP A 241 -6.01 30.41 -5.83
C ASP A 241 -5.06 29.42 -5.21
N THR A 242 -4.37 28.65 -6.06
CA THR A 242 -3.34 27.71 -5.60
C THR A 242 -2.18 28.45 -4.94
N ALA A 243 -1.68 29.52 -5.55
CA ALA A 243 -0.62 30.34 -4.99
C ALA A 243 -1.03 30.99 -3.65
N LYS A 244 -2.26 31.50 -3.57
CA LYS A 244 -2.82 32.03 -2.32
C LYS A 244 -2.86 30.96 -1.22
N THR A 245 -3.39 29.75 -1.54
CA THR A 245 -3.45 28.63 -0.59
C THR A 245 -2.07 28.21 -0.12
N LEU A 246 -1.06 28.15 -1.01
CA LEU A 246 0.31 27.82 -0.66
C LEU A 246 0.94 28.87 0.26
N LYS A 247 0.69 30.15 0.00
CA LYS A 247 1.15 31.24 0.87
C LYS A 247 0.50 31.16 2.25
N GLU A 248 -0.81 31.03 2.33
CA GLU A 248 -1.53 30.88 3.60
C GLU A 248 -1.09 29.63 4.38
N LEU A 249 -0.77 28.53 3.68
CA LEU A 249 -0.22 27.32 4.28
C LEU A 249 1.16 27.57 4.91
N SER A 250 2.05 28.26 4.20
CA SER A 250 3.40 28.58 4.69
C SER A 250 3.38 29.58 5.85
N GLU A 251 2.36 30.42 5.93
CA GLU A 251 2.13 31.34 7.04
C GLU A 251 1.46 30.68 8.25
N GLY A 252 0.99 29.45 8.13
CA GLY A 252 0.26 28.71 9.18
C GLY A 252 -1.18 29.18 9.36
N LYS A 253 -1.78 29.78 8.32
CA LYS A 253 -3.19 30.20 8.31
C LYS A 253 -4.16 29.12 7.86
N ILE A 254 -3.64 28.02 7.34
CA ILE A 254 -4.40 26.83 6.95
C ILE A 254 -3.96 25.69 7.87
N ASP A 255 -4.93 25.08 8.54
CA ASP A 255 -4.71 24.00 9.50
C ASP A 255 -4.70 22.65 8.79
N ILE A 256 -5.64 22.43 7.86
CA ILE A 256 -5.75 21.18 7.11
C ILE A 256 -5.68 21.49 5.61
N VAL A 257 -4.75 20.86 4.91
CA VAL A 257 -4.69 20.97 3.45
C VAL A 257 -4.91 19.62 2.77
N ILE A 258 -5.82 19.58 1.81
CA ILE A 258 -6.18 18.38 1.07
C ILE A 258 -5.74 18.53 -0.38
N GLY A 259 -5.09 17.51 -0.92
CA GLY A 259 -4.66 17.57 -2.31
C GLY A 259 -4.07 16.28 -2.84
N THR A 260 -3.65 16.34 -4.10
CA THR A 260 -3.02 15.22 -4.79
C THR A 260 -1.49 15.25 -4.61
N HIS A 261 -0.76 14.46 -5.40
CA HIS A 261 0.71 14.46 -5.44
C HIS A 261 1.34 15.87 -5.52
N ARG A 262 0.56 16.91 -5.83
CA ARG A 262 0.98 18.32 -5.79
C ARG A 262 1.42 18.75 -4.39
N LEU A 263 0.85 18.15 -3.32
CA LEU A 263 1.22 18.47 -1.93
C LEU A 263 2.66 18.07 -1.57
N VAL A 264 3.26 17.13 -2.29
CA VAL A 264 4.67 16.75 -2.10
C VAL A 264 5.61 17.47 -3.09
N GLY A 265 5.15 18.58 -3.68
CA GLY A 265 5.94 19.47 -4.54
C GLY A 265 6.98 20.24 -3.74
N LYS A 266 8.11 20.55 -4.37
CA LYS A 266 9.21 21.33 -3.73
C LYS A 266 8.82 22.74 -3.29
N ASP A 267 7.79 23.29 -3.87
CA ASP A 267 7.24 24.63 -3.60
C ASP A 267 6.18 24.65 -2.49
N VAL A 268 5.77 23.47 -1.99
CA VAL A 268 4.86 23.36 -0.87
C VAL A 268 5.67 23.41 0.43
N LYS A 269 5.43 24.43 1.22
CA LYS A 269 6.09 24.61 2.51
C LYS A 269 5.03 24.66 3.60
N PHE A 270 5.19 23.80 4.58
CA PHE A 270 4.40 23.84 5.81
C PHE A 270 5.13 24.68 6.86
N LYS A 271 4.39 25.38 7.69
CA LYS A 271 4.95 26.08 8.85
C LYS A 271 5.29 25.09 9.95
N ASP A 272 4.37 24.17 10.24
CA ASP A 272 4.52 23.16 11.29
C ASP A 272 3.61 21.93 10.99
N LEU A 273 4.09 21.03 10.14
CA LEU A 273 3.35 19.82 9.76
C LEU A 273 3.45 18.78 10.88
N GLY A 274 2.32 18.42 11.51
CA GLY A 274 2.26 17.41 12.57
C GLY A 274 1.64 16.08 12.13
N LEU A 275 0.73 16.10 11.15
CA LEU A 275 0.04 14.88 10.71
C LEU A 275 -0.03 14.80 9.18
N LEU A 276 0.33 13.65 8.64
CA LEU A 276 0.18 13.28 7.24
C LEU A 276 -0.81 12.13 7.10
N ILE A 277 -1.93 12.37 6.45
CA ILE A 277 -2.94 11.35 6.11
C ILE A 277 -2.77 10.97 4.64
N VAL A 278 -2.59 9.69 4.35
CA VAL A 278 -2.45 9.17 2.98
C VAL A 278 -3.58 8.21 2.69
N ASP A 279 -4.45 8.58 1.76
CA ASP A 279 -5.52 7.70 1.29
C ASP A 279 -5.12 7.00 0.00
N GLU A 280 -5.45 5.70 -0.13
CA GLU A 280 -5.18 4.89 -1.33
C GLU A 280 -3.69 4.90 -1.75
N GLU A 281 -2.76 4.75 -0.80
CA GLU A 281 -1.30 4.81 -1.05
C GLU A 281 -0.82 3.92 -2.21
N GLN A 282 -1.49 2.79 -2.46
CA GLN A 282 -1.16 1.86 -3.53
C GLN A 282 -1.26 2.50 -4.94
N LYS A 283 -2.05 3.56 -5.10
CA LYS A 283 -2.23 4.28 -6.38
C LYS A 283 -1.13 5.28 -6.67
N PHE A 284 -0.25 5.57 -5.71
CA PHE A 284 0.87 6.50 -5.92
C PHE A 284 2.06 5.83 -6.61
N GLY A 285 2.70 6.57 -7.51
CA GLY A 285 3.92 6.15 -8.17
C GLY A 285 5.14 6.17 -7.23
N VAL A 286 6.23 5.52 -7.66
CA VAL A 286 7.46 5.35 -6.86
C VAL A 286 8.03 6.70 -6.40
N SER A 287 8.11 7.70 -7.29
CA SER A 287 8.69 9.01 -6.95
C SER A 287 7.90 9.78 -5.87
N VAL A 288 6.57 9.60 -5.82
CA VAL A 288 5.73 10.19 -4.77
C VAL A 288 5.98 9.46 -3.45
N LYS A 289 6.06 8.13 -3.47
CA LYS A 289 6.35 7.32 -2.29
C LYS A 289 7.72 7.62 -1.69
N GLU A 290 8.74 7.89 -2.50
CA GLU A 290 10.06 8.31 -2.02
C GLU A 290 10.02 9.66 -1.30
N LYS A 291 9.30 10.63 -1.85
CA LYS A 291 9.11 11.94 -1.19
C LYS A 291 8.32 11.81 0.12
N LEU A 292 7.31 10.95 0.14
CA LEU A 292 6.55 10.66 1.35
C LEU A 292 7.43 10.07 2.45
N LYS A 293 8.39 9.21 2.12
CA LYS A 293 9.34 8.67 3.10
C LYS A 293 10.10 9.77 3.86
N GLN A 294 10.50 10.83 3.16
CA GLN A 294 11.20 11.96 3.78
C GLN A 294 10.28 12.77 4.71
N LEU A 295 9.02 13.00 4.31
CA LEU A 295 8.05 13.68 5.15
C LEU A 295 7.66 12.89 6.41
N LYS A 296 7.70 11.55 6.31
CA LYS A 296 7.32 10.64 7.39
C LYS A 296 8.34 10.56 8.54
N ILE A 297 9.53 11.14 8.45
CA ILE A 297 10.60 10.92 9.45
C ILE A 297 10.16 11.40 10.84
N ASN A 298 9.62 12.58 10.95
CA ASN A 298 9.22 13.25 12.20
C ASN A 298 7.75 13.68 12.25
N VAL A 299 6.94 13.21 11.32
CA VAL A 299 5.52 13.55 11.21
C VAL A 299 4.69 12.28 11.40
N ASP A 300 3.64 12.37 12.17
CA ASP A 300 2.65 11.31 12.34
C ASP A 300 1.97 10.97 11.02
N THR A 301 1.81 9.69 10.73
CA THR A 301 1.25 9.24 9.45
C THR A 301 0.21 8.15 9.66
#